data_a4459de3817b1d0471d7be6cb7fcfdd5
#
_entry.id   a4459de3817b1d0471d7be6cb7fcfdd5
#
_cell.length_a   1.000
_cell.length_b   1.000
_cell.length_c   1.000
_cell.angle_alpha   90.00
_cell.angle_beta   90.00
_cell.angle_gamma   90.00
#
_symmetry.space_group_name_H-M   'P 1'
#
loop_
_entity.id
_entity.type
_entity.pdbx_description
1 polymer ?
#
loop_
_entity_poly.entity_id
_entity_poly.type
_entity_poly.pdbx_seq_one_letter_code
_entity_poly.pdbx_strand_id
1 'polypeptide(L)'
;MEALVRERLETVLAGASARRLVLVVAPAGSGMTTLLARFAVTCGAPVAWYRAEALDRDEPTLVRHLQAALLAALPGLRGGWARVDDLVRALETRPAERVVLVVDDFHALEGSEAEAAFGRLVDFAPPSLAILVGSRVVPGLNLSRMRVANQLLEVGPEDLRFRSWEVEELYRDVYHDPVPPGILADLTRRTEGWAAGLQLFHLASAGKPAEERRRLLAAVGTQSRMVREYLARNVLAELPAELRVFLRETCVLGRLSGPLCDRFRGADGSEALLEELVRRGVFTVPVEDADGVYRYHEVLRSYLDRLMVSELGEEEARARHARAAALLEADGALTEALTA
;
A
#
# COMPACT_ATOMS: atom_id res chain seq x y z
N MET A 1 -18.07 9.47 2.79
CA MET A 1 -17.84 9.24 1.34
C MET A 1 -18.28 7.82 1.06
N GLU A 2 -19.18 7.64 0.13
CA GLU A 2 -19.64 6.32 -0.29
C GLU A 2 -18.50 5.61 -1.00
N ALA A 3 -18.20 4.36 -0.63
CA ALA A 3 -17.12 3.58 -1.21
C ALA A 3 -17.71 2.50 -2.11
N LEU A 4 -17.08 2.25 -3.26
CA LEU A 4 -17.49 1.19 -4.17
C LEU A 4 -17.50 -0.16 -3.45
N VAL A 5 -18.57 -0.92 -3.67
CA VAL A 5 -18.65 -2.33 -3.28
C VAL A 5 -17.82 -3.14 -4.25
N ARG A 6 -16.73 -3.71 -3.77
CA ARG A 6 -15.84 -4.55 -4.58
C ARG A 6 -16.09 -6.02 -4.24
N GLU A 7 -17.08 -6.63 -4.89
CA GLU A 7 -17.54 -8.01 -4.60
C GLU A 7 -16.39 -9.02 -4.52
N ARG A 8 -15.39 -8.85 -5.37
CA ARG A 8 -14.20 -9.70 -5.40
C ARG A 8 -13.43 -9.65 -4.06
N LEU A 9 -13.27 -8.46 -3.48
CA LEU A 9 -12.61 -8.30 -2.18
C LEU A 9 -13.50 -8.75 -1.01
N GLU A 10 -14.81 -8.54 -1.11
CA GLU A 10 -15.76 -9.07 -0.13
C GLU A 10 -15.73 -10.61 -0.10
N THR A 11 -15.62 -11.24 -1.26
CA THR A 11 -15.45 -12.69 -1.36
C THR A 11 -14.16 -13.17 -0.70
N VAL A 12 -13.04 -12.48 -0.91
CA VAL A 12 -11.77 -12.79 -0.25
C VAL A 12 -11.92 -12.65 1.26
N LEU A 13 -12.50 -11.54 1.72
CA LEU A 13 -12.69 -11.26 3.15
C LEU A 13 -13.79 -12.10 3.82
N ALA A 14 -14.67 -12.75 3.08
CA ALA A 14 -15.61 -13.72 3.63
C ALA A 14 -14.89 -14.86 4.37
N GLY A 15 -13.67 -15.20 3.92
CA GLY A 15 -12.78 -16.14 4.60
C GLY A 15 -12.12 -15.62 5.88
N ALA A 16 -12.21 -14.32 6.16
CA ALA A 16 -11.58 -13.68 7.32
C ALA A 16 -12.07 -14.29 8.65
N SER A 17 -13.32 -14.71 8.65
CA SER A 17 -13.94 -15.30 9.87
C SER A 17 -13.31 -16.62 10.29
N ALA A 18 -12.67 -17.35 9.41
CA ALA A 18 -12.01 -18.62 9.69
C ALA A 18 -10.51 -18.45 10.02
N ARG A 19 -10.00 -17.22 9.98
CA ARG A 19 -8.58 -16.91 10.18
C ARG A 19 -8.35 -16.20 11.52
N ARG A 20 -7.17 -16.37 12.07
CA ARG A 20 -6.71 -15.65 13.26
C ARG A 20 -6.28 -14.23 12.90
N LEU A 21 -5.58 -14.08 11.78
CA LEU A 21 -5.09 -12.81 11.27
C LEU A 21 -5.48 -12.63 9.79
N VAL A 22 -6.03 -11.49 9.49
CA VAL A 22 -6.13 -10.95 8.13
C VAL A 22 -5.11 -9.83 8.01
N LEU A 23 -4.19 -9.96 7.10
CA LEU A 23 -3.13 -8.97 6.85
C LEU A 23 -3.32 -8.33 5.48
N VAL A 24 -3.56 -7.03 5.48
CA VAL A 24 -3.64 -6.22 4.26
C VAL A 24 -2.37 -5.40 4.14
N VAL A 25 -1.53 -5.69 3.15
CA VAL A 25 -0.28 -4.94 2.93
C VAL A 25 -0.30 -4.31 1.56
N ALA A 26 -0.20 -2.99 1.51
CA ALA A 26 -0.18 -2.27 0.24
C ALA A 26 0.41 -0.85 0.38
N PRO A 27 0.91 -0.27 -0.74
CA PRO A 27 1.39 1.11 -0.77
C PRO A 27 0.35 2.13 -0.32
N ALA A 28 0.82 3.33 0.02
CA ALA A 28 -0.04 4.47 0.30
C ALA A 28 -1.06 4.72 -0.83
N GLY A 29 -2.32 4.98 -0.47
CA GLY A 29 -3.37 5.29 -1.44
C GLY A 29 -3.94 4.09 -2.21
N SER A 30 -3.64 2.86 -1.82
CA SER A 30 -4.22 1.64 -2.42
C SER A 30 -5.67 1.36 -2.00
N GLY A 31 -6.22 2.12 -1.07
CA GLY A 31 -7.59 1.93 -0.56
C GLY A 31 -7.71 0.93 0.60
N MET A 32 -6.60 0.63 1.27
CA MET A 32 -6.54 -0.31 2.40
C MET A 32 -7.49 0.07 3.54
N THR A 33 -7.38 1.30 4.08
CA THR A 33 -8.29 1.80 5.14
C THR A 33 -9.76 1.72 4.73
N THR A 34 -10.08 2.01 3.46
CA THR A 34 -11.44 1.90 2.91
C THR A 34 -11.93 0.46 2.93
N LEU A 35 -11.09 -0.50 2.56
CA LEU A 35 -11.41 -1.92 2.62
C LEU A 35 -11.68 -2.38 4.05
N LEU A 36 -10.80 -2.03 4.99
CA LEU A 36 -10.96 -2.36 6.41
C LEU A 36 -12.24 -1.76 7.00
N ALA A 37 -12.51 -0.47 6.71
CA ALA A 37 -13.71 0.21 7.16
C ALA A 37 -14.98 -0.44 6.61
N ARG A 38 -14.96 -0.84 5.35
CA ARG A 38 -16.09 -1.54 4.74
C ARG A 38 -16.33 -2.90 5.39
N PHE A 39 -15.29 -3.68 5.57
CA PHE A 39 -15.38 -4.96 6.29
C PHE A 39 -15.95 -4.75 7.71
N ALA A 40 -15.49 -3.74 8.43
CA ALA A 40 -15.96 -3.42 9.76
C ALA A 40 -17.48 -3.18 9.82
N VAL A 41 -18.05 -2.57 8.77
CA VAL A 41 -19.51 -2.32 8.68
C VAL A 41 -20.28 -3.60 8.31
N THR A 42 -19.70 -4.49 7.51
CA THR A 42 -20.41 -5.65 6.94
C THR A 42 -20.18 -6.97 7.69
N CYS A 43 -19.18 -7.04 8.59
CA CYS A 43 -18.80 -8.29 9.27
C CYS A 43 -19.82 -8.83 10.28
N GLY A 44 -20.82 -8.02 10.68
CA GLY A 44 -21.89 -8.42 11.62
C GLY A 44 -21.44 -8.71 13.06
N ALA A 45 -20.23 -8.31 13.44
CA ALA A 45 -19.67 -8.47 14.78
C ALA A 45 -19.28 -7.11 15.39
N PRO A 46 -19.19 -6.97 16.71
CA PRO A 46 -18.60 -5.79 17.32
C PRO A 46 -17.18 -5.54 16.81
N VAL A 47 -16.87 -4.29 16.47
CA VAL A 47 -15.56 -3.90 15.91
C VAL A 47 -14.87 -2.94 16.84
N ALA A 48 -13.68 -3.31 17.29
CA ALA A 48 -12.72 -2.45 17.96
C ALA A 48 -11.74 -1.91 16.90
N TRP A 49 -11.69 -0.58 16.72
CA TRP A 49 -10.80 0.05 15.75
C TRP A 49 -9.70 0.83 16.46
N TYR A 50 -8.47 0.49 16.11
CA TYR A 50 -7.28 1.22 16.53
C TYR A 50 -6.48 1.66 15.29
N ARG A 51 -6.12 2.92 15.24
CA ARG A 51 -5.19 3.45 14.26
C ARG A 51 -3.86 3.71 14.94
N ALA A 52 -2.81 3.03 14.50
CA ALA A 52 -1.48 3.17 15.08
C ALA A 52 -0.80 4.48 14.64
N GLU A 53 -0.09 5.10 15.57
CA GLU A 53 0.65 6.33 15.34
C GLU A 53 2.13 6.17 15.70
N ALA A 54 2.97 7.05 15.19
CA ALA A 54 4.42 7.00 15.39
C ALA A 54 4.85 7.12 16.87
N LEU A 55 3.97 7.58 17.75
CA LEU A 55 4.22 7.71 19.19
C LEU A 55 3.82 6.45 19.98
N ASP A 56 3.14 5.48 19.37
CA ASP A 56 2.58 4.29 20.05
C ASP A 56 3.58 3.12 20.09
N ARG A 57 4.86 3.40 20.27
CA ARG A 57 5.94 2.42 20.06
C ARG A 57 6.30 1.58 21.28
N ASP A 58 5.70 1.84 22.44
CA ASP A 58 5.87 1.05 23.67
C ASP A 58 4.63 0.20 23.99
N GLU A 59 4.82 -0.92 24.71
CA GLU A 59 3.71 -1.84 25.07
C GLU A 59 2.63 -1.15 25.91
N PRO A 60 2.93 -0.32 26.94
CA PRO A 60 1.89 0.35 27.72
C PRO A 60 0.98 1.27 26.91
N THR A 61 1.54 2.03 25.96
CA THR A 61 0.77 2.91 25.09
C THR A 61 -0.12 2.09 24.15
N LEU A 62 0.43 1.05 23.51
CA LEU A 62 -0.34 0.11 22.69
C LEU A 62 -1.52 -0.49 23.48
N VAL A 63 -1.26 -1.03 24.69
CA VAL A 63 -2.29 -1.66 25.52
C VAL A 63 -3.37 -0.66 25.90
N ARG A 64 -3.03 0.57 26.22
CA ARG A 64 -4.00 1.65 26.51
C ARG A 64 -4.92 1.91 25.33
N HIS A 65 -4.38 2.01 24.09
CA HIS A 65 -5.20 2.23 22.90
C HIS A 65 -6.07 1.03 22.53
N LEU A 66 -5.52 -0.19 22.62
CA LEU A 66 -6.29 -1.43 22.41
C LEU A 66 -7.41 -1.56 23.45
N GLN A 67 -7.11 -1.24 24.73
CA GLN A 67 -8.12 -1.21 25.78
C GLN A 67 -9.25 -0.24 25.45
N ALA A 68 -8.93 1.00 25.07
CA ALA A 68 -9.94 2.00 24.73
C ALA A 68 -10.84 1.52 23.59
N ALA A 69 -10.26 0.97 22.52
CA ALA A 69 -10.99 0.45 21.36
C ALA A 69 -11.90 -0.74 21.74
N LEU A 70 -11.38 -1.70 22.51
CA LEU A 70 -12.13 -2.90 22.93
C LEU A 70 -13.24 -2.58 23.93
N LEU A 71 -13.01 -1.66 24.88
CA LEU A 71 -14.05 -1.24 25.82
C LEU A 71 -15.19 -0.48 25.12
N ALA A 72 -14.89 0.27 24.07
CA ALA A 72 -15.91 0.93 23.26
C ALA A 72 -16.76 -0.09 22.45
N ALA A 73 -16.15 -1.15 21.95
CA ALA A 73 -16.82 -2.17 21.15
C ALA A 73 -17.59 -3.21 22.00
N LEU A 74 -17.13 -3.46 23.23
CA LEU A 74 -17.62 -4.54 24.07
C LEU A 74 -18.14 -4.00 25.42
N PRO A 75 -19.40 -3.59 25.53
CA PRO A 75 -19.99 -3.19 26.78
C PRO A 75 -19.86 -4.30 27.86
N GLY A 76 -19.40 -3.93 29.06
CA GLY A 76 -19.18 -4.88 30.15
C GLY A 76 -17.82 -5.58 30.18
N LEU A 77 -16.94 -5.35 29.21
CA LEU A 77 -15.53 -5.71 29.33
C LEU A 77 -14.89 -4.86 30.44
N ARG A 78 -14.08 -5.46 31.29
CA ARG A 78 -13.36 -4.72 32.36
C ARG A 78 -11.94 -4.39 31.88
N GLY A 79 -11.56 -3.14 32.00
CA GLY A 79 -10.21 -2.66 31.71
C GLY A 79 -9.27 -2.81 32.91
N GLY A 80 -8.15 -2.08 32.83
CA GLY A 80 -7.11 -2.12 33.86
C GLY A 80 -5.92 -3.02 33.48
N TRP A 81 -5.72 -3.21 32.17
CA TRP A 81 -4.62 -4.01 31.63
C TRP A 81 -3.34 -3.21 31.57
N ALA A 82 -2.26 -3.80 32.08
CA ALA A 82 -0.92 -3.22 32.01
C ALA A 82 -0.13 -3.79 30.81
N ARG A 83 -0.44 -5.01 30.40
CA ARG A 83 0.26 -5.75 29.36
C ARG A 83 -0.73 -6.42 28.40
N VAL A 84 -0.24 -6.79 27.22
CA VAL A 84 -1.02 -7.56 26.24
C VAL A 84 -1.54 -8.88 26.82
N ASP A 85 -0.77 -9.55 27.68
CA ASP A 85 -1.18 -10.80 28.31
C ASP A 85 -2.43 -10.65 29.20
N ASP A 86 -2.61 -9.49 29.83
CA ASP A 86 -3.81 -9.20 30.64
C ASP A 86 -5.05 -9.06 29.74
N LEU A 87 -4.86 -8.43 28.57
CA LEU A 87 -5.89 -8.29 27.54
C LEU A 87 -6.33 -9.67 27.03
N VAL A 88 -5.36 -10.54 26.69
CA VAL A 88 -5.66 -11.92 26.23
C VAL A 88 -6.50 -12.66 27.28
N ARG A 89 -6.08 -12.67 28.54
CA ARG A 89 -6.84 -13.31 29.64
C ARG A 89 -8.24 -12.72 29.81
N ALA A 90 -8.37 -11.39 29.69
CA ALA A 90 -9.68 -10.76 29.81
C ALA A 90 -10.64 -11.19 28.70
N LEU A 91 -10.13 -11.41 27.49
CA LEU A 91 -10.93 -11.91 26.37
C LEU A 91 -11.25 -13.41 26.48
N GLU A 92 -10.33 -14.23 27.03
CA GLU A 92 -10.56 -15.68 27.26
C GLU A 92 -11.68 -15.94 28.25
N THR A 93 -11.86 -15.06 29.24
CA THR A 93 -12.90 -15.23 30.29
C THR A 93 -14.30 -14.83 29.83
N ARG A 94 -14.45 -14.29 28.60
CA ARG A 94 -15.76 -13.93 28.06
C ARG A 94 -16.47 -15.10 27.38
N PRO A 95 -17.83 -15.08 27.35
CA PRO A 95 -18.59 -15.94 26.44
C PRO A 95 -18.10 -15.76 25.01
N ALA A 96 -18.22 -16.78 24.19
CA ALA A 96 -17.69 -16.88 22.83
C ALA A 96 -18.30 -15.87 21.81
N GLU A 97 -18.68 -14.68 22.25
CA GLU A 97 -19.11 -13.61 21.38
C GLU A 97 -17.91 -13.09 20.58
N ARG A 98 -18.06 -13.17 19.29
CA ARG A 98 -17.00 -12.79 18.35
C ARG A 98 -16.81 -11.29 18.34
N VAL A 99 -15.56 -10.83 18.38
CA VAL A 99 -15.15 -9.44 18.21
C VAL A 99 -14.08 -9.34 17.13
N VAL A 100 -14.11 -8.28 16.37
CA VAL A 100 -13.11 -7.95 15.37
C VAL A 100 -12.26 -6.79 15.87
N LEU A 101 -10.94 -6.99 15.91
CA LEU A 101 -9.96 -5.94 16.17
C LEU A 101 -9.36 -5.52 14.84
N VAL A 102 -9.61 -4.29 14.43
CA VAL A 102 -8.95 -3.67 13.29
C VAL A 102 -7.82 -2.78 13.76
N VAL A 103 -6.62 -3.02 13.24
CA VAL A 103 -5.44 -2.15 13.47
C VAL A 103 -5.01 -1.57 12.13
N ASP A 104 -5.26 -0.28 11.95
CA ASP A 104 -4.87 0.45 10.74
C ASP A 104 -3.53 1.17 10.94
N ASP A 105 -2.83 1.44 9.85
CA ASP A 105 -1.49 2.08 9.84
C ASP A 105 -0.44 1.36 10.72
N PHE A 106 -0.52 0.04 10.83
CA PHE A 106 0.34 -0.77 11.70
C PHE A 106 1.85 -0.57 11.47
N HIS A 107 2.25 -0.16 10.28
CA HIS A 107 3.64 0.18 9.94
C HIS A 107 4.25 1.27 10.83
N ALA A 108 3.43 2.08 11.52
CA ALA A 108 3.91 3.06 12.50
C ALA A 108 4.61 2.40 13.71
N LEU A 109 4.32 1.13 13.98
CA LEU A 109 4.89 0.34 15.08
C LEU A 109 6.12 -0.47 14.66
N GLU A 110 6.53 -0.43 13.40
CA GLU A 110 7.64 -1.25 12.85
C GLU A 110 8.90 -1.19 13.72
N GLY A 111 9.46 -2.36 14.06
CA GLY A 111 10.69 -2.51 14.84
C GLY A 111 10.61 -2.02 16.30
N SER A 112 9.41 -1.87 16.86
CA SER A 112 9.18 -1.37 18.22
C SER A 112 8.82 -2.47 19.22
N GLU A 113 8.85 -2.12 20.51
CA GLU A 113 8.34 -2.97 21.58
C GLU A 113 6.85 -3.25 21.41
N ALA A 114 6.08 -2.26 20.95
CA ALA A 114 4.64 -2.40 20.67
C ALA A 114 4.37 -3.42 19.57
N GLU A 115 5.17 -3.48 18.50
CA GLU A 115 5.06 -4.51 17.46
C GLU A 115 5.30 -5.91 18.04
N ALA A 116 6.34 -6.08 18.85
CA ALA A 116 6.62 -7.36 19.51
C ALA A 116 5.50 -7.78 20.47
N ALA A 117 4.95 -6.84 21.24
CA ALA A 117 3.80 -7.07 22.12
C ALA A 117 2.54 -7.45 21.31
N PHE A 118 2.28 -6.77 20.20
CA PHE A 118 1.18 -7.12 19.31
C PHE A 118 1.36 -8.52 18.69
N GLY A 119 2.58 -8.91 18.37
CA GLY A 119 2.89 -10.28 17.95
C GLY A 119 2.45 -11.32 18.98
N ARG A 120 2.68 -11.07 20.27
CA ARG A 120 2.15 -11.93 21.35
C ARG A 120 0.61 -11.95 21.39
N LEU A 121 -0.05 -10.80 21.20
CA LEU A 121 -1.50 -10.78 21.07
C LEU A 121 -1.97 -11.70 19.96
N VAL A 122 -1.38 -11.58 18.76
CA VAL A 122 -1.73 -12.43 17.62
C VAL A 122 -1.50 -13.91 17.89
N ASP A 123 -0.38 -14.28 18.55
CA ASP A 123 -0.05 -15.67 18.85
C ASP A 123 -1.01 -16.31 19.88
N PHE A 124 -1.47 -15.55 20.85
CA PHE A 124 -2.25 -16.04 21.99
C PHE A 124 -3.72 -15.60 22.00
N ALA A 125 -4.16 -14.82 21.01
CA ALA A 125 -5.55 -14.38 20.92
C ALA A 125 -6.53 -15.57 20.96
N PRO A 126 -7.63 -15.47 21.74
CA PRO A 126 -8.66 -16.49 21.75
C PRO A 126 -9.38 -16.56 20.38
N PRO A 127 -10.01 -17.70 20.04
CA PRO A 127 -10.74 -17.86 18.77
C PRO A 127 -11.88 -16.86 18.56
N SER A 128 -12.37 -16.25 19.64
CA SER A 128 -13.39 -15.20 19.60
C SER A 128 -12.85 -13.86 19.08
N LEU A 129 -11.52 -13.63 19.07
CA LEU A 129 -10.89 -12.43 18.54
C LEU A 129 -10.40 -12.66 17.11
N ALA A 130 -11.02 -12.02 16.13
CA ALA A 130 -10.50 -11.91 14.77
C ALA A 130 -9.68 -10.62 14.65
N ILE A 131 -8.46 -10.71 14.13
CA ILE A 131 -7.54 -9.56 14.01
C ILE A 131 -7.37 -9.21 12.54
N LEU A 132 -7.62 -7.96 12.18
CA LEU A 132 -7.36 -7.39 10.87
C LEU A 132 -6.29 -6.30 10.99
N VAL A 133 -5.22 -6.43 10.22
CA VAL A 133 -4.11 -5.48 10.21
C VAL A 133 -3.95 -4.87 8.84
N GLY A 134 -3.96 -3.53 8.77
CA GLY A 134 -3.57 -2.76 7.61
C GLY A 134 -2.19 -2.15 7.78
N SER A 135 -1.27 -2.43 6.86
CA SER A 135 0.12 -1.96 6.94
C SER A 135 0.68 -1.61 5.55
N ARG A 136 1.58 -0.65 5.49
CA ARG A 136 2.33 -0.35 4.25
C ARG A 136 3.53 -1.28 4.06
N VAL A 137 4.00 -1.88 5.12
CA VAL A 137 5.12 -2.83 5.12
C VAL A 137 4.67 -4.15 5.71
N VAL A 138 5.33 -5.24 5.33
CA VAL A 138 5.11 -6.54 5.95
C VAL A 138 5.59 -6.46 7.41
N PRO A 139 4.71 -6.70 8.40
CA PRO A 139 5.09 -6.59 9.80
C PRO A 139 6.02 -7.72 10.24
N GLY A 140 6.82 -7.45 11.30
CA GLY A 140 7.73 -8.41 11.91
C GLY A 140 7.06 -9.55 12.71
N LEU A 141 5.86 -9.97 12.30
CA LEU A 141 5.10 -11.05 12.93
C LEU A 141 5.54 -12.42 12.40
N ASN A 142 5.29 -13.50 13.15
CA ASN A 142 5.61 -14.86 12.71
C ASN A 142 4.62 -15.38 11.64
N LEU A 143 4.59 -14.71 10.49
CA LEU A 143 3.65 -15.02 9.40
C LEU A 143 3.85 -16.41 8.82
N SER A 144 5.10 -16.89 8.74
CA SER A 144 5.41 -18.22 8.17
C SER A 144 4.71 -19.34 8.93
N ARG A 145 4.73 -19.29 10.27
CA ARG A 145 4.01 -20.25 11.12
C ARG A 145 2.50 -20.20 10.87
N MET A 146 1.96 -18.97 10.75
CA MET A 146 0.52 -18.79 10.55
C MET A 146 0.06 -19.26 9.16
N ARG A 147 0.88 -19.11 8.13
CA ARG A 147 0.61 -19.66 6.79
C ARG A 147 0.51 -21.18 6.84
N VAL A 148 1.49 -21.86 7.44
CA VAL A 148 1.48 -23.32 7.58
C VAL A 148 0.27 -23.81 8.38
N ALA A 149 -0.12 -23.07 9.43
CA ALA A 149 -1.28 -23.39 10.26
C ALA A 149 -2.63 -22.99 9.61
N ASN A 150 -2.65 -22.43 8.40
CA ASN A 150 -3.85 -21.91 7.74
C ASN A 150 -4.62 -20.87 8.59
N GLN A 151 -3.88 -20.07 9.36
CA GLN A 151 -4.40 -19.05 10.27
C GLN A 151 -4.29 -17.62 9.73
N LEU A 152 -3.66 -17.45 8.57
CA LEU A 152 -3.41 -16.17 7.91
C LEU A 152 -4.23 -16.06 6.62
N LEU A 153 -4.85 -14.90 6.42
CA LEU A 153 -5.36 -14.45 5.13
C LEU A 153 -4.59 -13.20 4.73
N GLU A 154 -3.99 -13.21 3.56
CA GLU A 154 -3.21 -12.10 3.04
C GLU A 154 -3.94 -11.44 1.88
N VAL A 155 -3.93 -10.10 1.88
CA VAL A 155 -4.42 -9.26 0.77
C VAL A 155 -3.28 -8.33 0.38
N GLY A 156 -2.80 -8.49 -0.83
CA GLY A 156 -1.66 -7.74 -1.36
C GLY A 156 -2.04 -6.53 -2.22
N PRO A 157 -1.02 -5.84 -2.76
CA PRO A 157 -1.23 -4.69 -3.64
C PRO A 157 -2.05 -5.04 -4.89
N GLU A 158 -1.77 -6.21 -5.49
CA GLU A 158 -2.46 -6.68 -6.70
C GLU A 158 -3.95 -6.95 -6.47
N ASP A 159 -4.31 -7.40 -5.26
CA ASP A 159 -5.70 -7.59 -4.87
C ASP A 159 -6.42 -6.25 -4.75
N LEU A 160 -5.73 -5.22 -4.28
CA LEU A 160 -6.30 -3.89 -4.08
C LEU A 160 -6.40 -3.04 -5.35
N ARG A 161 -5.70 -3.39 -6.43
CA ARG A 161 -5.82 -2.69 -7.70
C ARG A 161 -7.24 -2.74 -8.23
N PHE A 162 -7.74 -1.60 -8.69
CA PHE A 162 -9.01 -1.53 -9.39
C PHE A 162 -8.91 -2.21 -10.76
N ARG A 163 -9.81 -3.13 -11.03
CA ARG A 163 -9.99 -3.71 -12.36
C ARG A 163 -10.76 -2.76 -13.27
N SER A 164 -10.65 -2.91 -14.57
CA SER A 164 -11.28 -1.98 -15.53
C SER A 164 -12.77 -1.79 -15.29
N TRP A 165 -13.50 -2.86 -14.98
CA TRP A 165 -14.93 -2.80 -14.66
C TRP A 165 -15.22 -2.11 -13.33
N GLU A 166 -14.38 -2.31 -12.30
CA GLU A 166 -14.49 -1.61 -11.02
C GLU A 166 -14.23 -0.10 -11.18
N VAL A 167 -13.33 0.31 -12.10
CA VAL A 167 -13.12 1.71 -12.45
C VAL A 167 -14.36 2.31 -13.09
N GLU A 168 -15.01 1.58 -14.01
CA GLU A 168 -16.25 2.02 -14.64
C GLU A 168 -17.37 2.20 -13.61
N GLU A 169 -17.56 1.22 -12.73
CA GLU A 169 -18.54 1.26 -11.64
C GLU A 169 -18.24 2.44 -10.68
N LEU A 170 -16.97 2.66 -10.33
CA LEU A 170 -16.54 3.76 -9.47
C LEU A 170 -16.96 5.12 -10.05
N TYR A 171 -16.72 5.33 -11.35
CA TYR A 171 -17.07 6.59 -11.99
C TYR A 171 -18.57 6.75 -12.20
N ARG A 172 -19.29 5.67 -12.49
CA ARG A 172 -20.74 5.69 -12.71
C ARG A 172 -21.52 5.80 -11.39
N ASP A 173 -21.21 4.94 -10.41
CA ASP A 173 -22.08 4.69 -9.27
C ASP A 173 -21.67 5.48 -8.01
N VAL A 174 -20.37 5.78 -7.86
CA VAL A 174 -19.84 6.51 -6.69
C VAL A 174 -19.57 7.98 -7.00
N TYR A 175 -18.90 8.25 -8.12
CA TYR A 175 -18.59 9.64 -8.49
C TYR A 175 -19.74 10.32 -9.25
N HIS A 176 -20.71 9.56 -9.76
CA HIS A 176 -21.81 10.05 -10.60
C HIS A 176 -21.33 10.91 -11.78
N ASP A 177 -20.15 10.58 -12.30
CA ASP A 177 -19.44 11.31 -13.33
C ASP A 177 -18.95 10.35 -14.43
N PRO A 178 -19.86 9.77 -15.22
CA PRO A 178 -19.52 8.76 -16.21
C PRO A 178 -18.53 9.29 -17.25
N VAL A 179 -17.51 8.49 -17.53
CA VAL A 179 -16.40 8.83 -18.42
C VAL A 179 -16.42 7.91 -19.65
N PRO A 180 -16.12 8.41 -20.84
CA PRO A 180 -16.09 7.57 -22.05
C PRO A 180 -15.14 6.37 -21.91
N PRO A 181 -15.51 5.18 -22.46
CA PRO A 181 -14.73 3.94 -22.28
C PRO A 181 -13.26 4.04 -22.68
N GLY A 182 -12.94 4.76 -23.75
CA GLY A 182 -11.54 4.96 -24.17
C GLY A 182 -10.72 5.75 -23.17
N ILE A 183 -11.32 6.71 -22.47
CA ILE A 183 -10.64 7.48 -21.39
C ILE A 183 -10.48 6.59 -20.16
N LEU A 184 -11.48 5.79 -19.81
CA LEU A 184 -11.40 4.85 -18.68
C LEU A 184 -10.32 3.79 -18.89
N ALA A 185 -10.21 3.22 -20.08
CA ALA A 185 -9.18 2.24 -20.41
C ALA A 185 -7.78 2.85 -20.27
N ASP A 186 -7.56 4.05 -20.82
CA ASP A 186 -6.29 4.76 -20.68
C ASP A 186 -5.98 5.17 -19.23
N LEU A 187 -6.99 5.58 -18.47
CA LEU A 187 -6.86 5.92 -17.06
C LEU A 187 -6.44 4.69 -16.24
N THR A 188 -7.14 3.57 -16.42
CA THR A 188 -6.84 2.31 -15.73
C THR A 188 -5.41 1.86 -16.03
N ARG A 189 -4.99 1.91 -17.29
CA ARG A 189 -3.64 1.56 -17.70
C ARG A 189 -2.58 2.46 -17.08
N ARG A 190 -2.77 3.80 -17.10
CA ARG A 190 -1.80 4.77 -16.57
C ARG A 190 -1.71 4.78 -15.05
N THR A 191 -2.82 4.53 -14.37
CA THR A 191 -2.86 4.45 -12.90
C THR A 191 -2.58 3.03 -12.40
N GLU A 192 -2.51 2.05 -13.30
CA GLU A 192 -2.43 0.62 -12.95
C GLU A 192 -3.51 0.22 -11.91
N GLY A 193 -4.68 0.87 -11.95
CA GLY A 193 -5.75 0.67 -10.98
C GLY A 193 -5.47 1.20 -9.58
N TRP A 194 -4.49 2.08 -9.40
CA TRP A 194 -4.19 2.68 -8.10
C TRP A 194 -5.30 3.63 -7.65
N ALA A 195 -5.93 3.33 -6.49
CA ALA A 195 -7.12 4.01 -6.00
C ALA A 195 -6.94 5.55 -5.87
N ALA A 196 -5.83 6.00 -5.26
CA ALA A 196 -5.56 7.42 -5.12
C ALA A 196 -5.35 8.10 -6.50
N GLY A 197 -4.75 7.41 -7.46
CA GLY A 197 -4.61 7.92 -8.83
C GLY A 197 -5.96 8.15 -9.50
N LEU A 198 -6.89 7.21 -9.36
CA LEU A 198 -8.26 7.34 -9.86
C LEU A 198 -8.99 8.52 -9.21
N GLN A 199 -8.90 8.65 -7.88
CA GLN A 199 -9.51 9.74 -7.12
C GLN A 199 -8.93 11.10 -7.51
N LEU A 200 -7.60 11.21 -7.63
CA LEU A 200 -6.94 12.45 -8.01
C LEU A 200 -7.29 12.89 -9.43
N PHE A 201 -7.44 11.93 -10.36
CA PHE A 201 -7.92 12.22 -11.70
C PHE A 201 -9.38 12.70 -11.68
N HIS A 202 -10.25 12.04 -10.93
CA HIS A 202 -11.64 12.48 -10.77
C HIS A 202 -11.69 13.94 -10.26
N LEU A 203 -11.00 14.26 -9.17
CA LEU A 203 -10.97 15.61 -8.61
C LEU A 203 -10.46 16.67 -9.59
N ALA A 204 -9.54 16.30 -10.48
CA ALA A 204 -9.00 17.20 -11.48
C ALA A 204 -9.90 17.36 -12.72
N SER A 205 -10.77 16.36 -13.00
CA SER A 205 -11.50 16.24 -14.25
C SER A 205 -13.02 16.27 -14.14
N ALA A 206 -13.57 16.27 -12.92
CA ALA A 206 -15.00 16.26 -12.68
C ALA A 206 -15.70 17.42 -13.41
N GLY A 207 -16.81 17.10 -14.11
CA GLY A 207 -17.60 18.06 -14.86
C GLY A 207 -16.95 18.59 -16.14
N LYS A 208 -15.73 18.13 -16.51
CA LYS A 208 -15.03 18.64 -17.70
C LYS A 208 -15.42 17.86 -18.96
N PRO A 209 -15.37 18.52 -20.16
CA PRO A 209 -15.61 17.86 -21.44
C PRO A 209 -14.59 16.74 -21.70
N ALA A 210 -14.98 15.74 -22.52
CA ALA A 210 -14.13 14.59 -22.82
C ALA A 210 -12.74 14.96 -23.38
N GLU A 211 -12.64 16.01 -24.20
CA GLU A 211 -11.37 16.46 -24.76
C GLU A 211 -10.43 17.03 -23.69
N GLU A 212 -10.96 17.77 -22.74
CA GLU A 212 -10.17 18.31 -21.64
C GLU A 212 -9.75 17.18 -20.68
N ARG A 213 -10.62 16.18 -20.46
CA ARG A 213 -10.28 14.96 -19.71
C ARG A 213 -9.13 14.18 -20.37
N ARG A 214 -9.12 14.07 -21.73
CA ARG A 214 -7.99 13.44 -22.45
C ARG A 214 -6.68 14.19 -22.25
N ARG A 215 -6.71 15.51 -22.28
CA ARG A 215 -5.52 16.35 -22.00
C ARG A 215 -5.03 16.16 -20.56
N LEU A 216 -5.94 16.16 -19.59
CA LEU A 216 -5.60 15.91 -18.19
C LEU A 216 -5.06 14.50 -18.00
N LEU A 217 -5.62 13.51 -18.68
CA LEU A 217 -5.15 12.14 -18.64
C LEU A 217 -3.74 11.98 -19.20
N ALA A 218 -3.42 12.65 -20.31
CA ALA A 218 -2.08 12.70 -20.83
C ALA A 218 -1.07 13.31 -19.85
N ALA A 219 -1.58 14.13 -18.92
CA ALA A 219 -0.81 14.77 -17.87
C ALA A 219 -0.81 13.99 -16.52
N VAL A 220 -1.58 12.91 -16.40
CA VAL A 220 -1.56 12.04 -15.19
C VAL A 220 -0.18 11.40 -15.06
N GLY A 221 0.42 11.51 -13.89
CA GLY A 221 1.80 11.10 -13.64
C GLY A 221 2.83 12.18 -14.01
N THR A 222 2.55 13.03 -14.98
CA THR A 222 3.54 13.99 -15.47
C THR A 222 3.29 15.46 -15.08
N GLN A 223 2.07 15.98 -15.06
CA GLN A 223 1.79 17.41 -14.82
C GLN A 223 0.81 17.69 -13.68
N SER A 224 0.10 16.68 -13.17
CA SER A 224 -0.88 16.90 -12.09
C SER A 224 -0.19 17.35 -10.80
N ARG A 225 -0.44 18.61 -10.40
CA ARG A 225 0.03 19.15 -9.13
C ARG A 225 -0.43 18.30 -7.95
N MET A 226 -1.67 17.82 -7.99
CA MET A 226 -2.25 17.02 -6.90
C MET A 226 -1.54 15.67 -6.74
N VAL A 227 -1.23 14.98 -7.85
CA VAL A 227 -0.45 13.73 -7.83
C VAL A 227 0.94 13.98 -7.26
N ARG A 228 1.61 15.06 -7.70
CA ARG A 228 2.94 15.42 -7.20
C ARG A 228 2.93 15.71 -5.69
N GLU A 229 1.98 16.53 -5.21
CA GLU A 229 1.85 16.83 -3.78
C GLU A 229 1.55 15.59 -2.97
N TYR A 230 0.71 14.68 -3.49
CA TYR A 230 0.41 13.41 -2.83
C TYR A 230 1.65 12.53 -2.71
N LEU A 231 2.37 12.29 -3.81
CA LEU A 231 3.58 11.45 -3.81
C LEU A 231 4.69 12.05 -2.95
N ALA A 232 4.90 13.37 -3.03
CA ALA A 232 5.90 14.04 -2.21
C ALA A 232 5.64 13.87 -0.72
N ARG A 233 4.38 14.05 -0.26
CA ARG A 233 4.04 14.05 1.16
C ARG A 233 3.79 12.65 1.73
N ASN A 234 3.15 11.76 0.97
CA ASN A 234 2.67 10.47 1.49
C ASN A 234 3.54 9.28 1.08
N VAL A 235 4.50 9.49 0.19
CA VAL A 235 5.42 8.46 -0.26
C VAL A 235 6.87 8.86 0.04
N LEU A 236 7.36 9.94 -0.56
CA LEU A 236 8.78 10.28 -0.45
C LEU A 236 9.17 10.88 0.90
N ALA A 237 8.31 11.68 1.55
CA ALA A 237 8.65 12.32 2.82
C ALA A 237 8.92 11.31 3.95
N GLU A 238 8.30 10.13 3.88
CA GLU A 238 8.41 9.07 4.88
C GLU A 238 9.62 8.14 4.65
N LEU A 239 10.32 8.28 3.51
CA LEU A 239 11.45 7.42 3.17
C LEU A 239 12.77 7.92 3.77
N PRO A 240 13.67 7.00 4.17
CA PRO A 240 15.07 7.30 4.44
C PRO A 240 15.74 8.07 3.30
N ALA A 241 16.69 8.93 3.63
CA ALA A 241 17.39 9.76 2.63
C ALA A 241 18.04 8.92 1.53
N GLU A 242 18.63 7.78 1.90
CA GLU A 242 19.29 6.86 0.97
C GLU A 242 18.33 6.31 -0.09
N LEU A 243 17.13 5.87 0.30
CA LEU A 243 16.12 5.38 -0.63
C LEU A 243 15.60 6.49 -1.56
N ARG A 244 15.46 7.72 -1.04
CA ARG A 244 15.08 8.86 -1.88
C ARG A 244 16.12 9.19 -2.94
N VAL A 245 17.40 9.10 -2.58
CA VAL A 245 18.51 9.28 -3.54
C VAL A 245 18.49 8.17 -4.57
N PHE A 246 18.39 6.91 -4.13
CA PHE A 246 18.33 5.76 -5.00
C PHE A 246 17.18 5.83 -6.03
N LEU A 247 15.97 6.19 -5.59
CA LEU A 247 14.82 6.38 -6.48
C LEU A 247 15.08 7.45 -7.56
N ARG A 248 15.69 8.58 -7.18
CA ARG A 248 16.02 9.67 -8.13
C ARG A 248 17.12 9.33 -9.09
N GLU A 249 18.08 8.51 -8.67
CA GLU A 249 19.17 8.06 -9.53
C GLU A 249 18.71 7.03 -10.56
N THR A 250 17.81 6.13 -10.18
CA THR A 250 17.43 4.96 -10.98
C THR A 250 16.08 5.08 -11.70
N CYS A 251 15.35 6.18 -11.55
CA CYS A 251 14.02 6.37 -12.15
C CYS A 251 13.99 6.30 -13.68
N VAL A 252 15.11 6.54 -14.34
CA VAL A 252 15.27 6.46 -15.81
C VAL A 252 15.36 5.00 -16.31
N LEU A 253 15.67 4.06 -15.43
CA LEU A 253 15.73 2.64 -15.79
C LEU A 253 14.30 2.08 -15.87
N GLY A 254 13.91 1.58 -17.02
CA GLY A 254 12.60 0.93 -17.23
C GLY A 254 12.49 -0.42 -16.54
N ARG A 255 13.65 -1.07 -16.31
CA ARG A 255 13.83 -2.33 -15.62
C ARG A 255 14.94 -2.18 -14.58
N LEU A 256 14.77 -2.78 -13.42
CA LEU A 256 15.68 -2.65 -12.28
C LEU A 256 16.16 -4.02 -11.84
N SER A 257 17.44 -4.15 -11.62
CA SER A 257 18.04 -5.26 -10.88
C SER A 257 19.25 -4.74 -10.11
N GLY A 258 19.69 -5.43 -9.05
CA GLY A 258 20.85 -5.00 -8.28
C GLY A 258 22.05 -4.69 -9.17
N PRO A 259 22.52 -5.65 -10.00
CA PRO A 259 23.68 -5.43 -10.88
C PRO A 259 23.50 -4.31 -11.91
N LEU A 260 22.31 -4.13 -12.47
CA LEU A 260 22.04 -3.03 -13.42
C LEU A 260 22.10 -1.68 -12.74
N CYS A 261 21.46 -1.56 -11.57
CA CYS A 261 21.46 -0.33 -10.78
C CYS A 261 22.86 0.03 -10.27
N ASP A 262 23.65 -0.97 -9.84
CA ASP A 262 25.03 -0.76 -9.41
C ASP A 262 25.89 -0.19 -10.54
N ARG A 263 25.81 -0.77 -11.74
CA ARG A 263 26.52 -0.25 -12.93
C ARG A 263 26.05 1.15 -13.32
N PHE A 264 24.74 1.40 -13.23
CA PHE A 264 24.19 2.71 -13.56
C PHE A 264 24.62 3.78 -12.57
N ARG A 265 24.62 3.47 -11.28
CA ARG A 265 25.00 4.39 -10.21
C ARG A 265 26.51 4.54 -10.06
N GLY A 266 27.27 3.52 -10.41
CA GLY A 266 28.69 3.42 -10.11
C GLY A 266 28.94 3.15 -8.61
N ALA A 267 28.03 2.43 -7.95
CA ALA A 267 28.06 2.12 -6.52
C ALA A 267 27.42 0.76 -6.29
N ASP A 268 27.88 0.02 -5.30
CA ASP A 268 27.37 -1.30 -4.94
C ASP A 268 26.16 -1.22 -3.98
N GLY A 269 25.46 -2.35 -3.79
CA GLY A 269 24.43 -2.51 -2.77
C GLY A 269 23.01 -2.19 -3.23
N SER A 270 22.76 -2.00 -4.52
CA SER A 270 21.42 -1.69 -5.05
C SER A 270 20.40 -2.79 -4.84
N GLU A 271 20.81 -4.06 -4.74
CA GLU A 271 19.91 -5.18 -4.44
C GLU A 271 19.18 -4.96 -3.11
N ALA A 272 19.93 -4.68 -2.05
CA ALA A 272 19.35 -4.43 -0.73
C ALA A 272 18.41 -3.20 -0.72
N LEU A 273 18.71 -2.16 -1.51
CA LEU A 273 17.86 -1.00 -1.65
C LEU A 273 16.56 -1.31 -2.41
N LEU A 274 16.62 -2.17 -3.43
CA LEU A 274 15.44 -2.65 -4.16
C LEU A 274 14.55 -3.50 -3.26
N GLU A 275 15.12 -4.45 -2.53
CA GLU A 275 14.40 -5.28 -1.56
C GLU A 275 13.72 -4.41 -0.48
N GLU A 276 14.42 -3.39 0.01
CA GLU A 276 13.88 -2.46 1.00
C GLU A 276 12.73 -1.62 0.43
N LEU A 277 12.80 -1.16 -0.82
CA LEU A 277 11.70 -0.47 -1.49
C LEU A 277 10.47 -1.39 -1.64
N VAL A 278 10.69 -2.66 -2.03
CA VAL A 278 9.60 -3.66 -2.12
C VAL A 278 9.01 -3.92 -0.74
N ARG A 279 9.84 -4.13 0.27
CA ARG A 279 9.41 -4.37 1.65
C ARG A 279 8.57 -3.22 2.19
N ARG A 280 8.95 -1.97 1.87
CA ARG A 280 8.20 -0.76 2.24
C ARG A 280 6.99 -0.48 1.37
N GLY A 281 6.71 -1.28 0.36
CA GLY A 281 5.60 -1.05 -0.56
C GLY A 281 5.73 0.28 -1.32
N VAL A 282 6.94 0.68 -1.72
CA VAL A 282 7.20 1.99 -2.36
C VAL A 282 7.05 1.88 -3.88
N PHE A 283 5.86 1.55 -4.36
CA PHE A 283 5.57 1.53 -5.80
C PHE A 283 6.65 0.82 -6.66
N THR A 284 7.37 -0.13 -6.03
CA THR A 284 8.35 -1.01 -6.68
C THR A 284 7.74 -2.39 -6.79
N VAL A 285 7.58 -2.87 -8.02
CA VAL A 285 6.83 -4.08 -8.34
C VAL A 285 7.80 -5.10 -8.92
N PRO A 286 7.84 -6.34 -8.41
CA PRO A 286 8.58 -7.41 -9.06
C PRO A 286 8.01 -7.66 -10.46
N VAL A 287 8.88 -8.02 -11.40
CA VAL A 287 8.47 -8.41 -12.75
C VAL A 287 8.16 -9.91 -12.73
N GLU A 288 6.98 -10.28 -13.24
CA GLU A 288 6.58 -11.69 -13.37
C GLU A 288 7.60 -12.46 -14.21
N ASP A 289 7.88 -13.71 -13.83
CA ASP A 289 8.82 -14.63 -14.48
C ASP A 289 10.31 -14.19 -14.50
N ALA A 290 10.72 -13.22 -13.66
CA ALA A 290 12.10 -12.76 -13.58
C ALA A 290 12.52 -12.49 -12.12
N ASP A 291 13.19 -13.48 -11.50
CA ASP A 291 13.71 -13.33 -10.14
C ASP A 291 14.73 -12.18 -10.02
N GLY A 292 14.60 -11.37 -8.96
CA GLY A 292 15.49 -10.23 -8.70
C GLY A 292 15.33 -9.06 -9.68
N VAL A 293 14.23 -9.04 -10.46
CA VAL A 293 13.93 -7.97 -11.40
C VAL A 293 12.69 -7.21 -10.96
N TYR A 294 12.79 -5.88 -11.00
CA TYR A 294 11.75 -4.97 -10.53
C TYR A 294 11.45 -3.88 -11.56
N ARG A 295 10.35 -3.20 -11.39
CA ARG A 295 10.02 -1.94 -12.08
C ARG A 295 9.36 -0.97 -11.13
N TYR A 296 9.50 0.30 -11.38
CA TYR A 296 8.68 1.29 -10.69
C TYR A 296 7.28 1.36 -11.31
N HIS A 297 6.27 1.58 -10.47
CA HIS A 297 4.93 1.91 -10.92
C HIS A 297 4.98 3.20 -11.76
N GLU A 298 4.24 3.24 -12.86
CA GLU A 298 4.33 4.31 -13.85
C GLU A 298 4.11 5.72 -13.27
N VAL A 299 3.17 5.86 -12.35
CA VAL A 299 2.89 7.16 -11.69
C VAL A 299 4.10 7.65 -10.88
N LEU A 300 4.78 6.77 -10.16
CA LEU A 300 5.99 7.14 -9.41
C LEU A 300 7.16 7.44 -10.36
N ARG A 301 7.38 6.57 -11.35
CA ARG A 301 8.45 6.77 -12.35
C ARG A 301 8.33 8.11 -13.04
N SER A 302 7.14 8.41 -13.58
CA SER A 302 6.87 9.69 -14.27
C SER A 302 7.03 10.90 -13.35
N TYR A 303 6.72 10.77 -12.05
CA TYR A 303 6.95 11.84 -11.08
C TYR A 303 8.43 12.08 -10.83
N LEU A 304 9.20 11.01 -10.58
CA LEU A 304 10.65 11.08 -10.31
C LEU A 304 11.43 11.59 -11.51
N ASP A 305 11.08 11.16 -12.71
CA ASP A 305 11.68 11.62 -13.96
C ASP A 305 11.56 13.15 -14.10
N ARG A 306 10.37 13.70 -13.86
CA ARG A 306 10.19 15.16 -13.88
C ARG A 306 10.90 15.89 -12.76
N LEU A 307 10.94 15.30 -11.58
CA LEU A 307 11.70 15.86 -10.47
C LEU A 307 13.17 15.97 -10.85
N MET A 308 13.72 14.92 -11.47
CA MET A 308 15.08 14.89 -12.01
C MET A 308 15.30 15.99 -13.05
N VAL A 309 14.40 16.13 -14.03
CA VAL A 309 14.49 17.19 -15.05
C VAL A 309 14.46 18.59 -14.39
N SER A 310 13.60 18.78 -13.38
CA SER A 310 13.50 20.07 -12.68
C SER A 310 14.73 20.42 -11.84
N GLU A 311 15.42 19.41 -11.31
CA GLU A 311 16.61 19.58 -10.45
C GLU A 311 17.91 19.70 -11.27
N LEU A 312 18.04 18.92 -12.35
CA LEU A 312 19.28 18.80 -13.11
C LEU A 312 19.27 19.57 -14.44
N GLY A 313 18.09 19.93 -14.94
CA GLY A 313 17.90 20.50 -16.26
C GLY A 313 17.75 19.44 -17.37
N GLU A 314 17.24 19.88 -18.52
CA GLU A 314 16.92 18.98 -19.65
C GLU A 314 18.12 18.28 -20.28
N GLU A 315 19.29 18.94 -20.29
CA GLU A 315 20.50 18.40 -20.93
C GLU A 315 21.06 17.23 -20.14
N GLU A 316 21.23 17.39 -18.82
CA GLU A 316 21.70 16.34 -17.93
C GLU A 316 20.67 15.19 -17.84
N ALA A 317 19.38 15.50 -17.82
CA ALA A 317 18.33 14.49 -17.87
C ALA A 317 18.42 13.64 -19.13
N ARG A 318 18.59 14.26 -20.31
CA ARG A 318 18.79 13.54 -21.58
C ARG A 318 20.05 12.67 -21.56
N ALA A 319 21.14 13.15 -20.98
CA ALA A 319 22.37 12.37 -20.84
C ALA A 319 22.16 11.13 -19.97
N ARG A 320 21.37 11.25 -18.87
CA ARG A 320 21.01 10.10 -18.01
C ARG A 320 20.13 9.07 -18.73
N HIS A 321 19.12 9.53 -19.48
CA HIS A 321 18.29 8.65 -20.30
C HIS A 321 19.10 7.91 -21.36
N ALA A 322 19.99 8.61 -22.08
CA ALA A 322 20.88 7.98 -23.07
C ALA A 322 21.80 6.94 -22.44
N ARG A 323 22.33 7.21 -21.24
CA ARG A 323 23.17 6.24 -20.50
C ARG A 323 22.35 5.03 -20.05
N ALA A 324 21.11 5.25 -19.58
CA ALA A 324 20.21 4.16 -19.20
C ALA A 324 19.87 3.26 -20.40
N ALA A 325 19.51 3.86 -21.53
CA ALA A 325 19.23 3.14 -22.77
C ALA A 325 20.41 2.27 -23.22
N ALA A 326 21.62 2.83 -23.22
CA ALA A 326 22.82 2.09 -23.60
C ALA A 326 23.11 0.88 -22.68
N LEU A 327 22.88 1.01 -21.39
CA LEU A 327 23.05 -0.08 -20.43
C LEU A 327 21.96 -1.15 -20.57
N LEU A 328 20.71 -0.77 -20.80
CA LEU A 328 19.60 -1.68 -21.03
C LEU A 328 19.78 -2.46 -22.34
N GLU A 329 20.26 -1.79 -23.40
CA GLU A 329 20.59 -2.45 -24.66
C GLU A 329 21.71 -3.49 -24.49
N ALA A 330 22.76 -3.16 -23.74
CA ALA A 330 23.85 -4.07 -23.43
C ALA A 330 23.40 -5.31 -22.62
N ASP A 331 22.35 -5.16 -21.81
CA ASP A 331 21.72 -6.26 -21.04
C ASP A 331 20.66 -7.03 -21.85
N GLY A 332 20.42 -6.69 -23.11
CA GLY A 332 19.44 -7.35 -23.97
C GLY A 332 17.98 -6.93 -23.70
N ALA A 333 17.75 -5.91 -22.88
CA ALA A 333 16.43 -5.36 -22.55
C ALA A 333 16.03 -4.29 -23.59
N LEU A 334 15.86 -4.71 -24.85
CA LEU A 334 15.65 -3.80 -25.99
C LEU A 334 14.35 -2.99 -25.89
N THR A 335 13.30 -3.56 -25.37
CA THR A 335 11.99 -2.87 -25.19
C THR A 335 12.11 -1.72 -24.21
N GLU A 336 12.77 -1.96 -23.08
CA GLU A 336 13.01 -0.97 -22.04
C GLU A 336 14.01 0.10 -22.50
N ALA A 337 15.02 -0.28 -23.27
CA ALA A 337 15.97 0.66 -23.86
C ALA A 337 15.32 1.70 -24.81
N LEU A 338 14.27 1.29 -25.52
CA LEU A 338 13.50 2.20 -26.40
C LEU A 338 12.60 3.18 -25.62
N THR A 339 12.35 2.90 -24.36
CA THR A 339 11.46 3.69 -23.48
C THR A 339 12.21 4.46 -22.39
N ALA A 340 13.50 4.23 -22.25
CA ALA A 340 14.41 4.98 -21.37
C ALA A 340 14.89 6.27 -22.03
#